data_0ded083f9fb1ec2d6d310de1e1a494a0
#
_entry.id   0ded083f9fb1ec2d6d310de1e1a494a0
#
_cell.length_a   1.000
_cell.length_b   1.000
_cell.length_c   1.000
_cell.angle_alpha   90.00
_cell.angle_beta   90.00
_cell.angle_gamma   90.00
#
_symmetry.space_group_name_H-M   'P 1'
#
loop_
_entity.id
_entity.type
_entity.pdbx_description
1 polymer ?
#
loop_
_entity_poly.entity_id
_entity_poly.type
_entity_poly.pdbx_seq_one_letter_code
_entity_poly.pdbx_strand_id
1 'polypeptide(L)'
;MEVEVKKEGSNSSAPFRGTGGLMGGSLVEYGSRRVIITITAIICALLEIVDTTIVNVALNDMKGNLGATTNEIGWVVTAYAIGNVIIIPMTSWLSQQFGRRNYFAASIVLFTIFSFLCGNSTSIEELIIFRFLQGVGGGALLVTSQTIITESYPVEKRSMAQAIYGLGVIIGPTLGPPLGGYITDHFQWPYIFYINIPLGVIAALLTLQFVKSPKYHEKSAAKDIDWIGIGFLALFVGSLQYVLEKGQEEDWFNSSTITFLAVMSALGCFFFIWRESTFRNPIVNLKVLGNGNLRIGTIMSFILGFGLYGSTFIIPLYTQSILGWTATQAGLLFVPAALTTAFMMPMIGQMLHKGVKQQYLVSLGLLIFFFFCFWGHNVLTPDTPKSAFFWPLILRGVAMGMLFIPITTLSLSTLKGRQIGEGAAFTGMMRQLGGSFGVAIISTFMARQTMTHRNDLVSKLDVTNPAVQSRISAMQQSLAAKVQDPHAAYKALEYGVTKQAAVLSYMDAFLYIGLLFLICIPFVLFVRGKKNKQIKMEMH
;
A
#
# COMPACT_ATOMS: atom_id res chain seq x y z
N MET A 1 -68.92 -54.17 1.03
CA MET A 1 -69.09 -52.82 0.42
C MET A 1 -67.68 -52.35 0.04
N GLU A 2 -67.29 -52.76 -1.19
CA GLU A 2 -66.01 -52.49 -1.82
C GLU A 2 -66.03 -51.09 -2.33
N VAL A 3 -64.90 -50.33 -2.19
CA VAL A 3 -64.61 -49.14 -2.98
C VAL A 3 -63.22 -49.29 -3.54
N GLU A 4 -63.17 -49.31 -4.85
CA GLU A 4 -62.01 -49.48 -5.72
C GLU A 4 -60.93 -48.42 -5.52
N VAL A 5 -59.70 -48.89 -5.62
CA VAL A 5 -58.49 -48.04 -5.82
C VAL A 5 -58.26 -47.94 -7.31
N LYS A 6 -58.36 -46.71 -7.87
CA LYS A 6 -57.89 -46.39 -9.22
C LYS A 6 -56.44 -45.93 -9.16
N LYS A 7 -55.55 -46.66 -9.76
CA LYS A 7 -54.22 -46.28 -10.18
C LYS A 7 -54.35 -45.45 -11.47
N GLU A 8 -53.84 -44.24 -11.49
CA GLU A 8 -53.43 -43.61 -12.74
C GLU A 8 -51.97 -43.16 -12.58
N GLY A 9 -51.12 -43.75 -13.41
CA GLY A 9 -49.75 -43.29 -13.62
C GLY A 9 -49.74 -42.25 -14.73
N SER A 10 -48.92 -41.23 -14.59
CA SER A 10 -48.31 -40.56 -15.73
C SER A 10 -46.95 -39.95 -15.32
N ASN A 11 -45.92 -40.44 -15.98
CA ASN A 11 -44.62 -39.79 -16.07
C ASN A 11 -44.75 -38.38 -16.61
N SER A 12 -44.24 -37.40 -15.91
CA SER A 12 -43.75 -36.18 -16.54
C SER A 12 -42.56 -35.62 -15.74
N SER A 13 -41.37 -35.83 -16.26
CA SER A 13 -40.14 -35.20 -15.87
C SER A 13 -40.25 -33.67 -16.14
N ALA A 14 -40.65 -32.91 -15.13
CA ALA A 14 -40.53 -31.46 -15.13
C ALA A 14 -39.23 -31.04 -14.45
N PRO A 15 -38.46 -30.10 -15.00
CA PRO A 15 -37.20 -29.64 -14.38
C PRO A 15 -37.51 -28.89 -13.08
N PHE A 16 -36.76 -29.23 -12.05
CA PHE A 16 -36.80 -28.65 -10.72
C PHE A 16 -36.69 -27.10 -10.81
N ARG A 17 -37.80 -26.39 -10.78
CA ARG A 17 -37.86 -24.96 -10.54
C ARG A 17 -37.57 -24.75 -9.06
N GLY A 18 -36.31 -24.37 -8.77
CA GLY A 18 -35.89 -23.98 -7.44
C GLY A 18 -36.79 -22.90 -6.89
N THR A 19 -37.33 -23.15 -5.72
CA THR A 19 -38.07 -22.22 -4.88
C THR A 19 -37.25 -20.95 -4.64
N GLY A 20 -37.57 -19.88 -5.38
CA GLY A 20 -37.09 -18.54 -5.12
C GLY A 20 -37.81 -17.97 -3.90
N GLY A 21 -37.22 -18.12 -2.74
CA GLY A 21 -37.68 -17.52 -1.49
C GLY A 21 -36.50 -17.15 -0.60
N LEU A 22 -36.27 -15.86 -0.41
CA LEU A 22 -35.46 -15.25 0.67
C LEU A 22 -33.92 -15.43 0.64
N MET A 23 -33.27 -15.33 -0.54
CA MET A 23 -31.86 -14.96 -0.60
C MET A 23 -31.72 -13.68 -1.41
N GLY A 24 -31.37 -12.57 -0.74
CA GLY A 24 -30.95 -11.33 -1.40
C GLY A 24 -29.91 -11.68 -2.46
N GLY A 25 -30.10 -11.21 -3.71
CA GLY A 25 -29.34 -11.63 -4.89
C GLY A 25 -27.85 -11.76 -4.61
N SER A 26 -27.36 -12.99 -4.64
CA SER A 26 -25.94 -13.32 -4.43
C SER A 26 -25.09 -12.58 -5.46
N LEU A 27 -24.10 -11.80 -5.01
CA LEU A 27 -23.11 -11.17 -5.86
C LEU A 27 -22.04 -12.14 -6.35
N VAL A 28 -22.13 -13.41 -5.91
CA VAL A 28 -21.23 -14.48 -6.35
C VAL A 28 -21.45 -14.72 -7.83
N GLU A 29 -20.37 -14.61 -8.59
CA GLU A 29 -20.36 -14.80 -10.04
C GLU A 29 -19.62 -16.11 -10.41
N TYR A 30 -19.90 -16.65 -11.60
CA TYR A 30 -19.32 -17.89 -12.08
C TYR A 30 -18.85 -17.76 -13.54
N GLY A 31 -18.02 -18.67 -13.99
CA GLY A 31 -17.56 -18.75 -15.37
C GLY A 31 -16.74 -17.54 -15.82
N SER A 32 -16.83 -17.19 -17.10
CA SER A 32 -16.09 -16.10 -17.75
C SER A 32 -16.39 -14.73 -17.13
N ARG A 33 -17.61 -14.49 -16.69
CA ARG A 33 -17.98 -13.22 -16.07
C ARG A 33 -17.18 -12.96 -14.80
N ARG A 34 -17.00 -13.95 -13.91
CA ARG A 34 -16.17 -13.82 -12.71
C ARG A 34 -14.73 -13.51 -13.07
N VAL A 35 -14.18 -14.16 -14.11
CA VAL A 35 -12.81 -13.90 -14.57
C VAL A 35 -12.66 -12.45 -15.05
N ILE A 36 -13.58 -11.95 -15.85
CA ILE A 36 -13.55 -10.57 -16.35
C ILE A 36 -13.64 -9.57 -15.19
N ILE A 37 -14.55 -9.76 -14.24
CA ILE A 37 -14.66 -8.89 -13.05
C ILE A 37 -13.35 -8.91 -12.23
N THR A 38 -12.73 -10.09 -12.07
CA THR A 38 -11.48 -10.23 -11.35
C THR A 38 -10.33 -9.49 -12.06
N ILE A 39 -10.21 -9.64 -13.37
CA ILE A 39 -9.21 -8.94 -14.19
C ILE A 39 -9.43 -7.42 -14.11
N THR A 40 -10.67 -6.97 -14.25
CA THR A 40 -11.02 -5.53 -14.15
C THR A 40 -10.59 -4.95 -12.80
N ALA A 41 -10.91 -5.64 -11.71
CA ALA A 41 -10.54 -5.19 -10.37
C ALA A 41 -9.02 -5.18 -10.14
N ILE A 42 -8.28 -6.15 -10.72
CA ILE A 42 -6.82 -6.16 -10.66
C ILE A 42 -6.23 -5.00 -11.46
N ILE A 43 -6.72 -4.73 -12.66
CA ILE A 43 -6.27 -3.58 -13.47
C ILE A 43 -6.47 -2.28 -12.70
N CYS A 44 -7.62 -2.08 -12.06
CA CYS A 44 -7.89 -0.88 -11.25
C CYS A 44 -6.95 -0.77 -10.05
N ALA A 45 -6.66 -1.88 -9.37
CA ALA A 45 -5.69 -1.89 -8.27
C ALA A 45 -4.27 -1.59 -8.75
N LEU A 46 -3.86 -2.14 -9.90
CA LEU A 46 -2.57 -1.86 -10.51
C LEU A 46 -2.44 -0.40 -10.95
N LEU A 47 -3.49 0.19 -11.55
CA LEU A 47 -3.50 1.60 -11.94
C LEU A 47 -3.12 2.51 -10.78
N GLU A 48 -3.73 2.33 -9.61
CA GLU A 48 -3.44 3.15 -8.42
C GLU A 48 -2.01 2.93 -7.91
N ILE A 49 -1.61 1.66 -7.77
CA ILE A 49 -0.33 1.33 -7.14
C ILE A 49 0.86 1.66 -8.04
N VAL A 50 0.74 1.42 -9.34
CA VAL A 50 1.79 1.79 -10.30
C VAL A 50 1.93 3.30 -10.36
N ASP A 51 0.81 4.05 -10.42
CA ASP A 51 0.81 5.52 -10.44
C ASP A 51 1.53 6.12 -9.23
N THR A 52 1.31 5.58 -8.03
CA THR A 52 1.98 6.04 -6.80
C THR A 52 3.50 5.85 -6.84
N THR A 53 3.99 4.85 -7.53
CA THR A 53 5.42 4.47 -7.51
C THR A 53 6.19 4.96 -8.74
N ILE A 54 5.53 5.05 -9.89
CA ILE A 54 6.13 5.49 -11.16
C ILE A 54 6.54 6.96 -11.12
N VAL A 55 5.76 7.80 -10.46
CA VAL A 55 5.99 9.25 -10.34
C VAL A 55 7.28 9.58 -9.61
N ASN A 56 7.64 8.78 -8.59
CA ASN A 56 8.86 9.01 -7.80
C ASN A 56 10.14 8.99 -8.66
N VAL A 57 10.14 8.26 -9.76
CA VAL A 57 11.29 8.17 -10.67
C VAL A 57 11.43 9.43 -11.52
N ALA A 58 10.31 10.04 -11.89
CA ALA A 58 10.26 11.17 -12.81
C ALA A 58 10.34 12.54 -12.11
N LEU A 59 10.42 12.59 -10.76
CA LEU A 59 10.41 13.86 -10.00
C LEU A 59 11.51 14.82 -10.43
N ASN A 60 12.72 14.32 -10.70
CA ASN A 60 13.84 15.17 -11.12
C ASN A 60 13.62 15.78 -12.51
N ASP A 61 13.03 15.01 -13.43
CA ASP A 61 12.73 15.50 -14.78
C ASP A 61 11.59 16.52 -14.76
N MET A 62 10.55 16.27 -13.97
CA MET A 62 9.46 17.22 -13.73
C MET A 62 9.99 18.51 -13.11
N LYS A 63 10.86 18.41 -12.09
CA LYS A 63 11.49 19.53 -11.44
C LYS A 63 12.23 20.43 -12.44
N GLY A 64 13.05 19.82 -13.31
CA GLY A 64 13.80 20.54 -14.34
C GLY A 64 12.90 21.20 -15.39
N ASN A 65 11.87 20.47 -15.86
CA ASN A 65 10.99 20.95 -16.92
C ASN A 65 10.01 22.04 -16.46
N LEU A 66 9.52 21.96 -15.21
CA LEU A 66 8.56 22.92 -14.64
C LEU A 66 9.25 24.07 -13.87
N GLY A 67 10.60 24.08 -13.79
CA GLY A 67 11.34 25.10 -13.05
C GLY A 67 11.08 25.09 -11.54
N ALA A 68 10.65 23.96 -10.98
CA ALA A 68 10.25 23.83 -9.60
C ALA A 68 11.45 23.65 -8.65
N THR A 69 11.30 24.08 -7.41
CA THR A 69 12.26 23.79 -6.33
C THR A 69 12.12 22.33 -5.84
N THR A 70 13.08 21.85 -5.04
CA THR A 70 13.03 20.51 -4.45
C THR A 70 11.84 20.34 -3.50
N ASN A 71 11.46 21.40 -2.79
CA ASN A 71 10.30 21.37 -1.89
C ASN A 71 8.97 21.34 -2.65
N GLU A 72 8.85 22.12 -3.72
CA GLU A 72 7.64 22.18 -4.54
C GLU A 72 7.38 20.88 -5.26
N ILE A 73 8.41 20.25 -5.85
CA ILE A 73 8.22 18.98 -6.57
C ILE A 73 7.78 17.84 -5.63
N GLY A 74 8.16 17.86 -4.36
CA GLY A 74 7.69 16.91 -3.36
C GLY A 74 6.17 16.93 -3.17
N TRP A 75 5.52 18.08 -3.38
CA TRP A 75 4.06 18.19 -3.29
C TRP A 75 3.30 17.37 -4.33
N VAL A 76 3.92 17.02 -5.45
CA VAL A 76 3.33 16.15 -6.47
C VAL A 76 2.96 14.78 -5.90
N VAL A 77 3.80 14.24 -5.02
CA VAL A 77 3.54 12.97 -4.32
C VAL A 77 2.61 13.17 -3.13
N THR A 78 2.89 14.18 -2.31
CA THR A 78 2.15 14.48 -1.08
C THR A 78 0.68 14.81 -1.36
N ALA A 79 0.38 15.64 -2.36
CA ALA A 79 -0.98 16.02 -2.73
C ALA A 79 -1.82 14.81 -3.15
N TYR A 80 -1.25 13.91 -3.96
CA TYR A 80 -1.90 12.64 -4.32
C TYR A 80 -2.19 11.79 -3.08
N ALA A 81 -1.21 11.62 -2.20
CA ALA A 81 -1.35 10.81 -1.00
C ALA A 81 -2.44 11.36 -0.05
N ILE A 82 -2.54 12.69 0.10
CA ILE A 82 -3.58 13.34 0.89
C ILE A 82 -4.96 13.07 0.27
N GLY A 83 -5.14 13.30 -1.04
CA GLY A 83 -6.39 13.03 -1.73
C GLY A 83 -6.83 11.57 -1.59
N ASN A 84 -5.88 10.65 -1.76
CA ASN A 84 -6.10 9.21 -1.67
C ASN A 84 -6.53 8.78 -0.26
N VAL A 85 -5.80 9.18 0.79
CA VAL A 85 -6.07 8.75 2.17
C VAL A 85 -7.39 9.30 2.73
N ILE A 86 -7.85 10.47 2.27
CA ILE A 86 -9.15 11.03 2.65
C ILE A 86 -10.29 10.17 2.12
N ILE A 87 -10.19 9.69 0.89
CA ILE A 87 -11.27 8.94 0.21
C ILE A 87 -11.35 7.48 0.66
N ILE A 88 -10.24 6.84 1.00
CA ILE A 88 -10.20 5.43 1.40
C ILE A 88 -11.27 5.08 2.44
N PRO A 89 -11.37 5.73 3.61
CA PRO A 89 -12.36 5.38 4.63
C PRO A 89 -13.80 5.67 4.20
N MET A 90 -14.02 6.64 3.32
CA MET A 90 -15.34 7.01 2.80
C MET A 90 -15.85 6.09 1.68
N THR A 91 -14.97 5.28 1.09
CA THR A 91 -15.26 4.48 -0.12
C THR A 91 -16.46 3.56 0.04
N SER A 92 -16.64 2.94 1.21
CA SER A 92 -17.79 2.08 1.48
C SER A 92 -19.11 2.86 1.48
N TRP A 93 -19.13 4.02 2.12
CA TRP A 93 -20.30 4.91 2.17
C TRP A 93 -20.61 5.49 0.78
N LEU A 94 -19.61 6.01 0.06
CA LEU A 94 -19.77 6.53 -1.30
C LEU A 94 -20.30 5.46 -2.27
N SER A 95 -19.81 4.23 -2.14
CA SER A 95 -20.28 3.07 -2.90
C SER A 95 -21.75 2.73 -2.63
N GLN A 96 -22.24 2.98 -1.39
CA GLN A 96 -23.63 2.80 -1.04
C GLN A 96 -24.49 3.98 -1.51
N GLN A 97 -23.99 5.21 -1.39
CA GLN A 97 -24.71 6.41 -1.78
C GLN A 97 -24.99 6.48 -3.29
N PHE A 98 -23.98 6.17 -4.11
CA PHE A 98 -24.06 6.30 -5.57
C PHE A 98 -24.28 4.98 -6.30
N GLY A 99 -24.23 3.85 -5.57
CA GLY A 99 -24.20 2.51 -6.13
C GLY A 99 -22.79 2.11 -6.57
N ARG A 100 -22.36 0.91 -6.18
CA ARG A 100 -20.98 0.43 -6.38
C ARG A 100 -20.47 0.56 -7.82
N ARG A 101 -21.27 0.12 -8.79
CA ARG A 101 -20.93 0.18 -10.21
C ARG A 101 -20.64 1.62 -10.66
N ASN A 102 -21.56 2.53 -10.35
CA ASN A 102 -21.47 3.91 -10.80
C ASN A 102 -20.34 4.66 -10.07
N TYR A 103 -20.22 4.47 -8.76
CA TYR A 103 -19.15 5.06 -7.96
C TYR A 103 -17.77 4.57 -8.44
N PHE A 104 -17.60 3.27 -8.64
CA PHE A 104 -16.32 2.72 -9.09
C PHE A 104 -15.96 3.20 -10.49
N ALA A 105 -16.91 3.18 -11.43
CA ALA A 105 -16.71 3.71 -12.77
C ALA A 105 -16.38 5.22 -12.76
N ALA A 106 -17.09 6.02 -11.95
CA ALA A 106 -16.82 7.45 -11.81
C ALA A 106 -15.41 7.70 -11.23
N SER A 107 -14.98 6.90 -10.24
CA SER A 107 -13.64 7.01 -9.66
C SER A 107 -12.54 6.68 -10.68
N ILE A 108 -12.73 5.63 -11.50
CA ILE A 108 -11.79 5.29 -12.59
C ILE A 108 -11.72 6.41 -13.61
N VAL A 109 -12.88 6.95 -14.03
CA VAL A 109 -12.95 8.06 -15.01
C VAL A 109 -12.27 9.31 -14.43
N LEU A 110 -12.57 9.66 -13.17
CA LEU A 110 -11.94 10.81 -12.49
C LEU A 110 -10.42 10.65 -12.44
N PHE A 111 -9.94 9.49 -11.99
CA PHE A 111 -8.51 9.17 -11.98
C PHE A 111 -7.88 9.32 -13.37
N THR A 112 -8.54 8.80 -14.41
CA THR A 112 -8.03 8.83 -15.79
C THR A 112 -8.00 10.23 -16.37
N ILE A 113 -9.06 11.05 -16.14
CA ILE A 113 -9.11 12.45 -16.58
C ILE A 113 -7.99 13.25 -15.90
N PHE A 114 -7.83 13.14 -14.58
CA PHE A 114 -6.78 13.88 -13.89
C PHE A 114 -5.39 13.33 -14.20
N SER A 115 -5.24 12.05 -14.54
CA SER A 115 -3.98 11.54 -15.11
C SER A 115 -3.64 12.22 -16.43
N PHE A 116 -4.62 12.38 -17.32
CA PHE A 116 -4.42 13.14 -18.57
C PHE A 116 -4.03 14.61 -18.30
N LEU A 117 -4.71 15.27 -17.36
CA LEU A 117 -4.43 16.67 -17.00
C LEU A 117 -3.05 16.82 -16.34
N CYS A 118 -2.62 15.86 -15.50
CA CYS A 118 -1.27 15.84 -14.94
C CYS A 118 -0.20 15.81 -16.04
N GLY A 119 -0.38 14.98 -17.07
CA GLY A 119 0.55 14.93 -18.21
C GLY A 119 0.55 16.18 -19.10
N ASN A 120 -0.49 17.02 -19.02
CA ASN A 120 -0.60 18.27 -19.76
C ASN A 120 -0.36 19.52 -18.90
N SER A 121 0.05 19.38 -17.64
CA SER A 121 0.31 20.52 -16.77
C SER A 121 1.51 21.32 -17.25
N THR A 122 1.37 22.66 -17.21
CA THR A 122 2.39 23.61 -17.66
C THR A 122 3.09 24.31 -16.47
N SER A 123 2.52 24.20 -15.28
CA SER A 123 3.12 24.71 -14.04
C SER A 123 3.07 23.67 -12.92
N ILE A 124 3.88 23.87 -11.89
CA ILE A 124 3.92 22.98 -10.73
C ILE A 124 2.62 23.02 -9.93
N GLU A 125 1.98 24.18 -9.83
CA GLU A 125 0.72 24.38 -9.12
C GLU A 125 -0.41 23.61 -9.77
N GLU A 126 -0.52 23.66 -11.11
CA GLU A 126 -1.48 22.85 -11.85
C GLU A 126 -1.28 21.36 -11.60
N LEU A 127 -0.02 20.91 -11.67
CA LEU A 127 0.34 19.52 -11.44
C LEU A 127 -0.07 19.08 -10.02
N ILE A 128 0.20 19.87 -9.00
CA ILE A 128 -0.16 19.59 -7.60
C ILE A 128 -1.68 19.47 -7.44
N ILE A 129 -2.46 20.41 -8.00
CA ILE A 129 -3.92 20.38 -7.94
C ILE A 129 -4.46 19.13 -8.64
N PHE A 130 -3.97 18.84 -9.85
CA PHE A 130 -4.42 17.68 -10.60
C PHE A 130 -4.03 16.37 -9.91
N ARG A 131 -2.87 16.31 -9.27
CA ARG A 131 -2.45 15.16 -8.46
C ARG A 131 -3.35 14.93 -7.25
N PHE A 132 -3.74 16.00 -6.53
CA PHE A 132 -4.71 15.88 -5.44
C PHE A 132 -6.04 15.28 -5.93
N LEU A 133 -6.59 15.79 -7.04
CA LEU A 133 -7.85 15.33 -7.61
C LEU A 133 -7.74 13.92 -8.21
N GLN A 134 -6.59 13.57 -8.78
CA GLN A 134 -6.27 12.20 -9.19
C GLN A 134 -6.25 11.26 -7.99
N GLY A 135 -5.66 11.68 -6.85
CA GLY A 135 -5.67 10.94 -5.58
C GLY A 135 -7.08 10.70 -5.05
N VAL A 136 -7.98 11.69 -5.16
CA VAL A 136 -9.40 11.54 -4.82
C VAL A 136 -10.07 10.44 -5.66
N GLY A 137 -9.76 10.36 -6.95
CA GLY A 137 -10.21 9.25 -7.80
C GLY A 137 -9.56 7.91 -7.43
N GLY A 138 -8.24 7.93 -7.20
CA GLY A 138 -7.41 6.75 -6.91
C GLY A 138 -7.82 6.03 -5.62
N GLY A 139 -8.09 6.76 -4.53
CA GLY A 139 -8.39 6.18 -3.20
C GLY A 139 -9.56 5.19 -3.17
N ALA A 140 -10.43 5.26 -4.17
CA ALA A 140 -11.51 4.29 -4.33
C ALA A 140 -11.06 2.96 -4.95
N LEU A 141 -10.00 2.96 -5.77
CA LEU A 141 -9.71 1.87 -6.69
C LEU A 141 -9.28 0.60 -5.96
N LEU A 142 -8.36 0.68 -5.01
CA LEU A 142 -7.90 -0.47 -4.23
C LEU A 142 -9.00 -1.09 -3.38
N VAL A 143 -9.69 -0.27 -2.58
CA VAL A 143 -10.70 -0.74 -1.62
C VAL A 143 -11.91 -1.33 -2.33
N THR A 144 -12.39 -0.67 -3.39
CA THR A 144 -13.54 -1.17 -4.16
C THR A 144 -13.18 -2.44 -4.91
N SER A 145 -11.99 -2.53 -5.50
CA SER A 145 -11.47 -3.74 -6.15
C SER A 145 -11.44 -4.92 -5.18
N GLN A 146 -10.90 -4.73 -3.97
CA GLN A 146 -10.87 -5.75 -2.94
C GLN A 146 -12.28 -6.22 -2.55
N THR A 147 -13.20 -5.29 -2.39
CA THR A 147 -14.60 -5.57 -2.04
C THR A 147 -15.28 -6.37 -3.16
N ILE A 148 -15.16 -5.93 -4.42
CA ILE A 148 -15.73 -6.59 -5.59
C ILE A 148 -15.24 -8.03 -5.71
N ILE A 149 -13.93 -8.24 -5.61
CA ILE A 149 -13.33 -9.58 -5.69
C ILE A 149 -13.85 -10.45 -4.53
N THR A 150 -13.85 -9.93 -3.30
CA THR A 150 -14.29 -10.70 -2.12
C THR A 150 -15.74 -11.17 -2.23
N GLU A 151 -16.61 -10.35 -2.80
CA GLU A 151 -18.04 -10.67 -2.94
C GLU A 151 -18.36 -11.50 -4.20
N SER A 152 -17.51 -11.41 -5.23
CA SER A 152 -17.67 -12.22 -6.46
C SER A 152 -17.33 -13.70 -6.27
N TYR A 153 -16.68 -14.04 -5.16
CA TYR A 153 -16.31 -15.44 -4.85
C TYR A 153 -17.13 -15.98 -3.69
N PRO A 154 -17.51 -17.29 -3.71
CA PRO A 154 -18.16 -17.95 -2.57
C PRO A 154 -17.23 -17.92 -1.35
N VAL A 155 -17.84 -18.01 -0.15
CA VAL A 155 -17.13 -17.84 1.14
C VAL A 155 -15.93 -18.78 1.27
N GLU A 156 -16.06 -20.01 0.77
CA GLU A 156 -15.03 -21.05 0.81
C GLU A 156 -13.81 -20.71 -0.06
N LYS A 157 -14.00 -19.89 -1.09
CA LYS A 157 -12.95 -19.49 -2.05
C LYS A 157 -12.43 -18.07 -1.83
N ARG A 158 -12.83 -17.37 -0.78
CA ARG A 158 -12.41 -16.00 -0.50
C ARG A 158 -10.91 -15.86 -0.26
N SER A 159 -10.26 -16.86 0.35
CA SER A 159 -8.80 -16.85 0.50
C SER A 159 -8.07 -16.87 -0.85
N MET A 160 -8.60 -17.64 -1.83
CA MET A 160 -8.08 -17.63 -3.19
C MET A 160 -8.34 -16.29 -3.89
N ALA A 161 -9.52 -15.71 -3.69
CA ALA A 161 -9.86 -14.39 -4.21
C ALA A 161 -8.90 -13.30 -3.68
N GLN A 162 -8.59 -13.32 -2.37
CA GLN A 162 -7.62 -12.42 -1.76
C GLN A 162 -6.19 -12.67 -2.27
N ALA A 163 -5.83 -13.92 -2.57
CA ALA A 163 -4.54 -14.24 -3.17
C ALA A 163 -4.40 -13.59 -4.56
N ILE A 164 -5.43 -13.71 -5.40
CA ILE A 164 -5.45 -13.13 -6.74
C ILE A 164 -5.40 -11.58 -6.68
N TYR A 165 -6.17 -10.97 -5.79
CA TYR A 165 -6.12 -9.52 -5.55
C TYR A 165 -4.74 -9.07 -5.06
N GLY A 166 -4.18 -9.79 -4.09
CA GLY A 166 -2.89 -9.48 -3.51
C GLY A 166 -1.74 -9.53 -4.52
N LEU A 167 -1.83 -10.37 -5.57
CA LEU A 167 -0.88 -10.36 -6.67
C LEU A 167 -0.74 -8.96 -7.29
N GLY A 168 -1.87 -8.33 -7.63
CA GLY A 168 -1.87 -6.95 -8.15
C GLY A 168 -1.23 -5.97 -7.17
N VAL A 169 -1.63 -6.02 -5.90
CA VAL A 169 -1.16 -5.09 -4.85
C VAL A 169 0.35 -5.17 -4.60
N ILE A 170 0.95 -6.36 -4.66
CA ILE A 170 2.38 -6.54 -4.35
C ILE A 170 3.27 -6.41 -5.58
N ILE A 171 2.76 -6.76 -6.76
CA ILE A 171 3.49 -6.58 -8.02
C ILE A 171 3.53 -5.11 -8.44
N GLY A 172 2.47 -4.33 -8.15
CA GLY A 172 2.37 -2.93 -8.54
C GLY A 172 3.59 -2.08 -8.18
N PRO A 173 4.02 -2.01 -6.91
CA PRO A 173 5.20 -1.25 -6.52
C PRO A 173 6.49 -1.70 -7.19
N THR A 174 6.54 -2.95 -7.63
CA THR A 174 7.71 -3.52 -8.34
C THR A 174 7.76 -3.09 -9.79
N LEU A 175 6.60 -2.88 -10.43
CA LEU A 175 6.53 -2.47 -11.84
C LEU A 175 6.74 -0.96 -12.02
N GLY A 176 6.36 -0.13 -11.04
CA GLY A 176 6.42 1.32 -11.17
C GLY A 176 7.81 1.86 -11.51
N PRO A 177 8.86 1.61 -10.69
CA PRO A 177 10.19 2.16 -10.97
C PRO A 177 10.81 1.71 -12.29
N PRO A 178 10.79 0.42 -12.70
CA PRO A 178 11.31 0.02 -14.01
C PRO A 178 10.55 0.65 -15.19
N LEU A 179 9.22 0.72 -15.10
CA LEU A 179 8.40 1.37 -16.14
C LEU A 179 8.66 2.87 -16.18
N GLY A 180 8.71 3.52 -15.02
CA GLY A 180 8.99 4.95 -14.90
C GLY A 180 10.36 5.30 -15.45
N GLY A 181 11.40 4.55 -15.06
CA GLY A 181 12.76 4.74 -15.57
C GLY A 181 12.84 4.55 -17.08
N TYR A 182 12.23 3.48 -17.62
CA TYR A 182 12.20 3.26 -19.06
C TYR A 182 11.48 4.41 -19.82
N ILE A 183 10.37 4.91 -19.27
CA ILE A 183 9.61 5.99 -19.89
C ILE A 183 10.41 7.31 -19.83
N THR A 184 11.01 7.65 -18.70
CA THR A 184 11.79 8.90 -18.56
C THR A 184 13.09 8.86 -19.36
N ASP A 185 13.74 7.69 -19.47
CA ASP A 185 14.97 7.54 -20.22
C ASP A 185 14.76 7.62 -21.76
N HIS A 186 13.58 7.23 -22.29
CA HIS A 186 13.33 7.13 -23.74
C HIS A 186 12.24 8.09 -24.23
N PHE A 187 11.41 8.60 -23.35
CA PHE A 187 10.30 9.52 -23.63
C PHE A 187 10.36 10.69 -22.64
N GLN A 188 9.37 11.57 -22.68
CA GLN A 188 9.24 12.67 -21.74
C GLN A 188 8.42 12.25 -20.50
N TRP A 189 8.62 12.92 -19.36
CA TRP A 189 7.93 12.63 -18.11
C TRP A 189 6.38 12.57 -18.21
N PRO A 190 5.65 13.35 -19.05
CA PRO A 190 4.20 13.25 -19.16
C PRO A 190 3.67 11.86 -19.49
N TYR A 191 4.47 11.04 -20.19
CA TYR A 191 4.04 9.71 -20.58
C TYR A 191 3.85 8.74 -19.39
N ILE A 192 4.42 9.03 -18.22
CA ILE A 192 4.14 8.24 -17.00
C ILE A 192 2.68 8.38 -16.57
N PHE A 193 2.03 9.50 -16.90
CA PHE A 193 0.61 9.70 -16.67
C PHE A 193 -0.25 9.17 -17.82
N TYR A 194 0.21 9.33 -19.05
CA TYR A 194 -0.55 8.88 -20.22
C TYR A 194 -0.72 7.36 -20.30
N ILE A 195 0.19 6.57 -19.71
CA ILE A 195 0.05 5.10 -19.64
C ILE A 195 -1.21 4.66 -18.90
N ASN A 196 -1.73 5.49 -17.99
CA ASN A 196 -2.95 5.21 -17.23
C ASN A 196 -4.22 5.37 -18.09
N ILE A 197 -4.17 6.14 -19.18
CA ILE A 197 -5.36 6.49 -19.97
C ILE A 197 -5.98 5.27 -20.66
N PRO A 198 -5.24 4.50 -21.48
CA PRO A 198 -5.83 3.34 -22.15
C PRO A 198 -6.32 2.29 -21.15
N LEU A 199 -5.59 2.06 -20.08
CA LEU A 199 -5.97 1.10 -19.04
C LEU A 199 -7.20 1.57 -18.27
N GLY A 200 -7.28 2.87 -17.94
CA GLY A 200 -8.42 3.47 -17.25
C GLY A 200 -9.70 3.43 -18.10
N VAL A 201 -9.61 3.73 -19.40
CA VAL A 201 -10.76 3.64 -20.32
C VAL A 201 -11.27 2.21 -20.40
N ILE A 202 -10.38 1.23 -20.60
CA ILE A 202 -10.77 -0.19 -20.65
C ILE A 202 -11.40 -0.62 -19.31
N ALA A 203 -10.80 -0.26 -18.18
CA ALA A 203 -11.31 -0.59 -16.86
C ALA A 203 -12.67 0.03 -16.57
N ALA A 204 -12.91 1.29 -16.98
CA ALA A 204 -14.20 1.97 -16.86
C ALA A 204 -15.30 1.27 -17.67
N LEU A 205 -15.01 0.93 -18.93
CA LEU A 205 -15.95 0.22 -19.82
C LEU A 205 -16.29 -1.17 -19.26
N LEU A 206 -15.29 -1.95 -18.84
CA LEU A 206 -15.50 -3.26 -18.23
C LEU A 206 -16.27 -3.16 -16.92
N THR A 207 -16.02 -2.14 -16.11
CA THR A 207 -16.77 -1.88 -14.87
C THR A 207 -18.24 -1.60 -15.16
N LEU A 208 -18.54 -0.73 -16.12
CA LEU A 208 -19.90 -0.40 -16.51
C LEU A 208 -20.65 -1.60 -17.08
N GLN A 209 -19.97 -2.52 -17.75
CA GLN A 209 -20.61 -3.67 -18.38
C GLN A 209 -20.78 -4.86 -17.44
N PHE A 210 -19.78 -5.16 -16.60
CA PHE A 210 -19.74 -6.42 -15.86
C PHE A 210 -19.97 -6.28 -14.36
N VAL A 211 -19.60 -5.16 -13.71
CA VAL A 211 -19.78 -4.96 -12.27
C VAL A 211 -21.24 -4.66 -11.94
N LYS A 212 -21.76 -5.31 -10.90
CA LYS A 212 -23.11 -5.09 -10.38
C LYS A 212 -23.09 -4.31 -9.08
N SER A 213 -24.09 -3.45 -8.88
CA SER A 213 -24.36 -2.84 -7.58
C SER A 213 -25.15 -3.83 -6.71
N PRO A 214 -24.79 -3.97 -5.42
CA PRO A 214 -25.55 -4.82 -4.50
C PRO A 214 -26.95 -4.28 -4.26
N LYS A 215 -27.91 -5.16 -3.95
CA LYS A 215 -29.29 -4.80 -3.65
C LYS A 215 -29.47 -4.05 -2.31
N TYR A 216 -28.47 -4.11 -1.42
CA TYR A 216 -28.45 -3.36 -0.15
C TYR A 216 -27.98 -1.90 -0.31
N HIS A 217 -27.98 -1.40 -1.53
CA HIS A 217 -27.73 -0.02 -1.85
C HIS A 217 -28.89 0.86 -1.33
N GLU A 218 -28.62 1.70 -0.35
CA GLU A 218 -29.55 2.67 0.23
C GLU A 218 -29.01 4.07 0.01
N LYS A 219 -29.79 4.90 -0.67
CA LYS A 219 -29.47 6.32 -0.82
C LYS A 219 -29.93 7.09 0.41
N SER A 220 -29.01 7.75 1.07
CA SER A 220 -29.36 8.77 2.07
C SER A 220 -29.78 10.06 1.38
N ALA A 221 -30.78 10.75 1.94
CA ALA A 221 -31.12 12.09 1.44
C ALA A 221 -29.95 13.05 1.71
N ALA A 222 -29.77 14.06 0.86
CA ALA A 222 -28.65 15.00 0.98
C ALA A 222 -28.55 15.68 2.36
N LYS A 223 -29.70 15.89 3.03
CA LYS A 223 -29.77 16.42 4.40
C LYS A 223 -29.28 15.47 5.49
N ASP A 224 -29.23 14.17 5.19
CA ASP A 224 -28.80 13.12 6.14
C ASP A 224 -27.32 12.76 5.94
N ILE A 225 -26.61 13.47 5.04
CA ILE A 225 -25.16 13.32 4.83
C ILE A 225 -24.41 14.08 5.92
N ASP A 226 -23.46 13.42 6.56
CA ASP A 226 -22.62 14.04 7.59
C ASP A 226 -21.46 14.85 7.01
N TRP A 227 -21.77 16.04 6.45
CA TRP A 227 -20.75 16.95 5.92
C TRP A 227 -19.70 17.35 6.95
N ILE A 228 -20.11 17.45 8.22
CA ILE A 228 -19.20 17.80 9.33
C ILE A 228 -18.24 16.65 9.61
N GLY A 229 -18.74 15.41 9.62
CA GLY A 229 -17.91 14.21 9.73
C GLY A 229 -16.89 14.09 8.60
N ILE A 230 -17.29 14.40 7.35
CA ILE A 230 -16.36 14.48 6.21
C ILE A 230 -15.27 15.52 6.47
N GLY A 231 -15.64 16.72 6.95
CA GLY A 231 -14.69 17.78 7.26
C GLY A 231 -13.68 17.37 8.34
N PHE A 232 -14.14 16.75 9.43
CA PHE A 232 -13.26 16.25 10.49
C PHE A 232 -12.36 15.10 10.02
N LEU A 233 -12.88 14.20 9.19
CA LEU A 233 -12.08 13.13 8.60
C LEU A 233 -10.97 13.71 7.70
N ALA A 234 -11.32 14.63 6.80
CA ALA A 234 -10.36 15.26 5.90
C ALA A 234 -9.30 16.05 6.68
N LEU A 235 -9.71 16.77 7.73
CA LEU A 235 -8.81 17.47 8.62
C LEU A 235 -7.86 16.50 9.34
N PHE A 236 -8.39 15.42 9.91
CA PHE A 236 -7.61 14.41 10.62
C PHE A 236 -6.58 13.74 9.72
N VAL A 237 -7.06 13.03 8.70
CA VAL A 237 -6.14 12.19 7.89
C VAL A 237 -5.32 13.03 6.92
N GLY A 238 -5.83 14.14 6.40
CA GLY A 238 -5.11 15.05 5.53
C GLY A 238 -3.94 15.73 6.24
N SER A 239 -4.19 16.32 7.44
CA SER A 239 -3.12 16.91 8.26
C SER A 239 -2.12 15.86 8.73
N LEU A 240 -2.59 14.66 9.14
CA LEU A 240 -1.70 13.55 9.53
C LEU A 240 -0.78 13.14 8.38
N GLN A 241 -1.35 12.98 7.18
CA GLN A 241 -0.57 12.59 6.00
C GLN A 241 0.51 13.63 5.67
N TYR A 242 0.17 14.92 5.74
CA TYR A 242 1.15 15.98 5.54
C TYR A 242 2.29 15.91 6.58
N VAL A 243 1.95 15.80 7.86
CA VAL A 243 2.93 15.68 8.95
C VAL A 243 3.87 14.49 8.75
N LEU A 244 3.34 13.35 8.31
CA LEU A 244 4.15 12.16 8.06
C LEU A 244 5.04 12.29 6.81
N GLU A 245 4.55 12.92 5.74
CA GLU A 245 5.32 13.09 4.49
C GLU A 245 6.42 14.16 4.62
N LYS A 246 6.10 15.30 5.26
CA LYS A 246 6.97 16.47 5.32
C LYS A 246 7.70 16.65 6.65
N GLY A 247 7.33 15.89 7.68
CA GLY A 247 7.89 16.05 9.03
C GLY A 247 9.41 16.02 9.07
N GLN A 248 10.04 15.07 8.38
CA GLN A 248 11.50 14.96 8.34
C GLN A 248 12.15 16.10 7.54
N GLU A 249 11.54 16.55 6.46
CA GLU A 249 12.08 17.64 5.63
C GLU A 249 11.99 19.00 6.33
N GLU A 250 10.94 19.20 7.15
CA GLU A 250 10.68 20.44 7.89
C GLU A 250 11.15 20.39 9.36
N ASP A 251 12.03 19.48 9.70
CA ASP A 251 12.59 19.30 11.06
C ASP A 251 11.53 19.12 12.17
N TRP A 252 10.44 18.39 11.83
CA TRP A 252 9.38 17.98 12.75
C TRP A 252 8.80 19.16 13.56
N PHE A 253 8.73 19.02 14.88
CA PHE A 253 8.09 20.00 15.77
C PHE A 253 8.88 21.31 15.94
N ASN A 254 10.04 21.45 15.31
CA ASN A 254 10.72 22.74 15.19
C ASN A 254 10.04 23.64 14.14
N SER A 255 9.32 23.04 13.18
CA SER A 255 8.46 23.76 12.24
C SER A 255 7.12 24.12 12.89
N SER A 256 6.74 25.39 12.82
CA SER A 256 5.42 25.85 13.28
C SER A 256 4.28 25.25 12.44
N THR A 257 4.50 25.01 11.15
CA THR A 257 3.54 24.37 10.23
C THR A 257 3.27 22.94 10.65
N ILE A 258 4.32 22.13 10.88
CA ILE A 258 4.17 20.73 11.32
C ILE A 258 3.48 20.67 12.68
N THR A 259 3.88 21.52 13.63
CA THR A 259 3.25 21.57 14.96
C THR A 259 1.78 21.94 14.87
N PHE A 260 1.43 22.96 14.08
CA PHE A 260 0.05 23.37 13.86
C PHE A 260 -0.79 22.24 13.25
N LEU A 261 -0.29 21.61 12.17
CA LEU A 261 -1.00 20.51 11.50
C LEU A 261 -1.09 19.24 12.36
N ALA A 262 -0.09 18.95 13.21
CA ALA A 262 -0.17 17.85 14.17
C ALA A 262 -1.27 18.08 15.21
N VAL A 263 -1.40 19.31 15.73
CA VAL A 263 -2.48 19.70 16.63
C VAL A 263 -3.83 19.60 15.92
N MET A 264 -3.94 20.13 14.68
CA MET A 264 -5.17 20.05 13.88
C MET A 264 -5.55 18.59 13.56
N SER A 265 -4.58 17.73 13.30
CA SER A 265 -4.82 16.29 13.13
C SER A 265 -5.36 15.63 14.41
N ALA A 266 -4.78 15.94 15.58
CA ALA A 266 -5.24 15.41 16.85
C ALA A 266 -6.66 15.87 17.19
N LEU A 267 -6.96 17.15 17.01
CA LEU A 267 -8.30 17.71 17.19
C LEU A 267 -9.29 17.12 16.17
N GLY A 268 -8.89 17.02 14.90
CA GLY A 268 -9.70 16.40 13.86
C GLY A 268 -10.04 14.95 14.18
N CYS A 269 -9.07 14.17 14.68
CA CYS A 269 -9.27 12.79 15.13
C CYS A 269 -10.27 12.70 16.28
N PHE A 270 -10.11 13.55 17.30
CA PHE A 270 -11.02 13.59 18.45
C PHE A 270 -12.45 13.91 18.02
N PHE A 271 -12.65 15.00 17.27
CA PHE A 271 -13.99 15.41 16.81
C PHE A 271 -14.58 14.43 15.80
N PHE A 272 -13.76 13.81 14.95
CA PHE A 272 -14.20 12.77 14.04
C PHE A 272 -14.74 11.55 14.80
N ILE A 273 -13.97 11.00 15.76
CA ILE A 273 -14.42 9.85 16.56
C ILE A 273 -15.69 10.19 17.36
N TRP A 274 -15.74 11.38 17.97
CA TRP A 274 -16.92 11.85 18.68
C TRP A 274 -18.14 11.92 17.76
N ARG A 275 -17.99 12.54 16.57
CA ARG A 275 -19.06 12.72 15.60
C ARG A 275 -19.58 11.39 15.06
N GLU A 276 -18.70 10.53 14.58
CA GLU A 276 -19.04 9.21 14.02
C GLU A 276 -19.66 8.26 15.07
N SER A 277 -19.37 8.46 16.34
CA SER A 277 -19.96 7.68 17.43
C SER A 277 -21.39 8.13 17.78
N THR A 278 -21.73 9.41 17.56
CA THR A 278 -23.00 10.03 17.97
C THR A 278 -23.98 10.23 16.81
N PHE A 279 -23.47 10.38 15.58
CA PHE A 279 -24.33 10.64 14.43
C PHE A 279 -25.09 9.39 13.98
N ARG A 280 -26.36 9.57 13.56
CA ARG A 280 -27.26 8.46 13.22
C ARG A 280 -26.80 7.68 11.97
N ASN A 281 -26.30 8.38 10.95
CA ASN A 281 -25.84 7.79 9.69
C ASN A 281 -24.37 8.12 9.46
N PRO A 282 -23.42 7.49 10.21
CA PRO A 282 -22.01 7.80 10.13
C PRO A 282 -21.45 7.46 8.75
N ILE A 283 -20.47 8.25 8.28
CA ILE A 283 -19.77 8.00 7.02
C ILE A 283 -18.84 6.82 7.17
N VAL A 284 -18.18 6.73 8.32
CA VAL A 284 -17.29 5.64 8.69
C VAL A 284 -17.87 4.90 9.90
N ASN A 285 -18.42 3.73 9.68
CA ASN A 285 -19.06 2.95 10.72
C ASN A 285 -18.03 2.33 11.71
N LEU A 286 -17.66 3.07 12.75
CA LEU A 286 -16.71 2.60 13.77
C LEU A 286 -17.21 1.36 14.53
N LYS A 287 -18.53 1.10 14.59
CA LYS A 287 -19.09 -0.07 15.27
C LYS A 287 -18.67 -1.40 14.65
N VAL A 288 -18.27 -1.40 13.38
CA VAL A 288 -17.75 -2.62 12.70
C VAL A 288 -16.45 -3.10 13.35
N LEU A 289 -15.64 -2.21 13.94
CA LEU A 289 -14.44 -2.55 14.71
C LEU A 289 -14.75 -3.32 16.02
N GLY A 290 -16.00 -3.41 16.43
CA GLY A 290 -16.45 -4.34 17.47
C GLY A 290 -16.26 -5.81 17.08
N ASN A 291 -16.14 -6.12 15.76
CA ASN A 291 -15.76 -7.43 15.29
C ASN A 291 -14.27 -7.69 15.58
N GLY A 292 -14.00 -8.69 16.43
CA GLY A 292 -12.64 -8.99 16.89
C GLY A 292 -11.68 -9.36 15.74
N ASN A 293 -12.15 -10.10 14.73
CA ASN A 293 -11.32 -10.48 13.58
C ASN A 293 -10.94 -9.25 12.74
N LEU A 294 -11.90 -8.34 12.50
CA LEU A 294 -11.62 -7.10 11.79
C LEU A 294 -10.64 -6.22 12.58
N ARG A 295 -10.87 -6.02 13.88
CA ARG A 295 -9.99 -5.19 14.73
C ARG A 295 -8.54 -5.66 14.69
N ILE A 296 -8.31 -6.97 14.83
CA ILE A 296 -6.99 -7.56 14.75
C ILE A 296 -6.40 -7.40 13.35
N GLY A 297 -7.19 -7.73 12.33
CA GLY A 297 -6.76 -7.60 10.95
C GLY A 297 -6.42 -6.16 10.55
N THR A 298 -7.12 -5.18 11.13
CA THR A 298 -6.84 -3.74 10.94
C THR A 298 -5.49 -3.35 11.53
N ILE A 299 -5.19 -3.79 12.76
CA ILE A 299 -3.88 -3.57 13.39
C ILE A 299 -2.77 -4.28 12.60
N MET A 300 -2.98 -5.52 12.21
CA MET A 300 -2.00 -6.27 11.40
C MET A 300 -1.81 -5.65 10.01
N SER A 301 -2.85 -5.04 9.43
CA SER A 301 -2.74 -4.31 8.17
C SER A 301 -1.87 -3.06 8.29
N PHE A 302 -1.89 -2.37 9.43
CA PHE A 302 -0.96 -1.27 9.71
C PHE A 302 0.49 -1.76 9.75
N ILE A 303 0.77 -2.86 10.46
CA ILE A 303 2.11 -3.47 10.54
C ILE A 303 2.57 -3.94 9.15
N LEU A 304 1.67 -4.57 8.39
CA LEU A 304 1.94 -5.00 7.02
C LEU A 304 2.30 -3.79 6.13
N GLY A 305 1.54 -2.70 6.23
CA GLY A 305 1.81 -1.45 5.50
C GLY A 305 3.17 -0.87 5.86
N PHE A 306 3.49 -0.79 7.16
CA PHE A 306 4.78 -0.33 7.66
C PHE A 306 5.96 -1.11 7.02
N GLY A 307 5.90 -2.43 7.03
CA GLY A 307 6.96 -3.26 6.45
C GLY A 307 7.01 -3.22 4.92
N LEU A 308 5.85 -3.24 4.28
CA LEU A 308 5.76 -3.22 2.81
C LEU A 308 6.38 -1.93 2.26
N TYR A 309 5.87 -0.77 2.68
CA TYR A 309 6.32 0.52 2.16
C TYR A 309 7.70 0.92 2.71
N GLY A 310 7.98 0.64 3.98
CA GLY A 310 9.29 0.91 4.57
C GLY A 310 10.42 0.15 3.88
N SER A 311 10.26 -1.15 3.63
CA SER A 311 11.28 -1.93 2.91
C SER A 311 11.37 -1.57 1.43
N THR A 312 10.27 -1.16 0.81
CA THR A 312 10.26 -0.68 -0.58
C THR A 312 10.93 0.70 -0.71
N PHE A 313 10.91 1.52 0.34
CA PHE A 313 11.56 2.82 0.40
C PHE A 313 13.09 2.71 0.59
N ILE A 314 13.54 1.89 1.55
CA ILE A 314 14.97 1.82 1.92
C ILE A 314 15.84 1.30 0.76
N ILE A 315 15.43 0.24 0.09
CA ILE A 315 16.28 -0.46 -0.89
C ILE A 315 16.65 0.44 -2.09
N PRO A 316 15.69 1.09 -2.78
CA PRO A 316 16.03 2.03 -3.85
C PRO A 316 16.84 3.22 -3.36
N LEU A 317 16.52 3.74 -2.19
CA LEU A 317 17.25 4.88 -1.63
C LEU A 317 18.72 4.53 -1.40
N TYR A 318 19.01 3.36 -0.81
CA TYR A 318 20.37 2.87 -0.65
C TYR A 318 21.08 2.64 -2.00
N THR A 319 20.44 1.94 -2.92
CA THR A 319 21.08 1.56 -4.18
C THR A 319 21.34 2.77 -5.08
N GLN A 320 20.48 3.79 -5.05
CA GLN A 320 20.67 5.01 -5.82
C GLN A 320 21.66 5.97 -5.14
N SER A 321 21.53 6.21 -3.83
CA SER A 321 22.37 7.21 -3.13
C SER A 321 23.77 6.71 -2.78
N ILE A 322 23.95 5.41 -2.48
CA ILE A 322 25.23 4.82 -2.06
C ILE A 322 25.94 4.12 -3.23
N LEU A 323 25.21 3.30 -3.98
CA LEU A 323 25.79 2.51 -5.07
C LEU A 323 25.76 3.24 -6.42
N GLY A 324 25.03 4.36 -6.55
CA GLY A 324 24.93 5.16 -7.77
C GLY A 324 24.14 4.47 -8.89
N TRP A 325 23.24 3.53 -8.55
CA TRP A 325 22.46 2.84 -9.56
C TRP A 325 21.35 3.73 -10.13
N THR A 326 20.94 3.45 -11.36
CA THR A 326 19.77 4.11 -11.95
C THR A 326 18.49 3.61 -11.26
N ALA A 327 17.42 4.40 -11.35
CA ALA A 327 16.10 4.03 -10.82
C ALA A 327 15.58 2.73 -11.44
N THR A 328 15.82 2.51 -12.75
CA THR A 328 15.50 1.27 -13.45
C THR A 328 16.23 0.07 -12.83
N GLN A 329 17.54 0.20 -12.55
CA GLN A 329 18.33 -0.88 -11.93
C GLN A 329 17.82 -1.18 -10.50
N ALA A 330 17.52 -0.14 -9.72
CA ALA A 330 16.98 -0.28 -8.37
C ALA A 330 15.59 -0.95 -8.37
N GLY A 331 14.73 -0.61 -9.33
CA GLY A 331 13.42 -1.23 -9.51
C GLY A 331 13.50 -2.71 -9.91
N LEU A 332 14.38 -3.06 -10.82
CA LEU A 332 14.58 -4.45 -11.28
C LEU A 332 15.02 -5.40 -10.15
N LEU A 333 15.62 -4.88 -9.07
CA LEU A 333 15.93 -5.68 -7.89
C LEU A 333 14.70 -6.35 -7.26
N PHE A 334 13.54 -5.73 -7.36
CA PHE A 334 12.31 -6.28 -6.74
C PHE A 334 11.67 -7.40 -7.55
N VAL A 335 12.09 -7.62 -8.80
CA VAL A 335 11.50 -8.66 -9.67
C VAL A 335 11.55 -10.06 -9.03
N PRO A 336 12.69 -10.55 -8.46
CA PRO A 336 12.72 -11.83 -7.76
C PRO A 336 11.72 -11.90 -6.59
N ALA A 337 11.61 -10.82 -5.79
CA ALA A 337 10.66 -10.76 -4.68
C ALA A 337 9.21 -10.82 -5.18
N ALA A 338 8.86 -10.09 -6.24
CA ALA A 338 7.53 -10.09 -6.82
C ALA A 338 7.14 -11.46 -7.38
N LEU A 339 8.04 -12.11 -8.13
CA LEU A 339 7.82 -13.46 -8.67
C LEU A 339 7.64 -14.47 -7.53
N THR A 340 8.48 -14.40 -6.50
CA THR A 340 8.35 -15.27 -5.33
C THR A 340 7.01 -15.04 -4.61
N THR A 341 6.60 -13.79 -4.42
CA THR A 341 5.31 -13.48 -3.83
C THR A 341 4.16 -14.00 -4.70
N ALA A 342 4.24 -13.82 -6.01
CA ALA A 342 3.26 -14.31 -6.97
C ALA A 342 3.08 -15.83 -6.88
N PHE A 343 4.17 -16.56 -6.73
CA PHE A 343 4.15 -18.01 -6.54
C PHE A 343 3.60 -18.43 -5.17
N MET A 344 3.99 -17.72 -4.11
CA MET A 344 3.57 -18.03 -2.73
C MET A 344 2.08 -17.77 -2.48
N MET A 345 1.50 -16.75 -3.11
CA MET A 345 0.11 -16.35 -2.84
C MET A 345 -0.93 -17.45 -3.09
N PRO A 346 -0.97 -18.12 -4.26
CA PRO A 346 -1.89 -19.23 -4.48
C PRO A 346 -1.66 -20.39 -3.49
N MET A 347 -0.41 -20.68 -3.15
CA MET A 347 -0.04 -21.71 -2.21
C MET A 347 -0.59 -21.40 -0.81
N ILE A 348 -0.41 -20.18 -0.31
CA ILE A 348 -0.96 -19.74 0.98
C ILE A 348 -2.50 -19.74 0.96
N GLY A 349 -3.11 -19.29 -0.14
CA GLY A 349 -4.56 -19.36 -0.34
C GLY A 349 -5.10 -20.79 -0.21
N GLN A 350 -4.40 -21.77 -0.79
CA GLN A 350 -4.74 -23.19 -0.67
C GLN A 350 -4.52 -23.74 0.76
N MET A 351 -3.43 -23.36 1.43
CA MET A 351 -3.18 -23.75 2.83
C MET A 351 -4.29 -23.26 3.76
N LEU A 352 -4.75 -22.04 3.58
CA LEU A 352 -5.89 -21.48 4.33
C LEU A 352 -7.19 -22.24 4.02
N HIS A 353 -7.42 -22.58 2.76
CA HIS A 353 -8.58 -23.39 2.36
C HIS A 353 -8.56 -24.79 2.97
N LYS A 354 -7.38 -25.42 3.12
CA LYS A 354 -7.18 -26.69 3.81
C LYS A 354 -7.28 -26.60 5.34
N GLY A 355 -7.54 -25.40 5.90
CA GLY A 355 -7.80 -25.20 7.33
C GLY A 355 -6.55 -24.88 8.17
N VAL A 356 -5.42 -24.55 7.56
CA VAL A 356 -4.26 -24.07 8.30
C VAL A 356 -4.63 -22.77 9.02
N LYS A 357 -4.33 -22.67 10.32
CA LYS A 357 -4.67 -21.50 11.12
C LYS A 357 -3.88 -20.27 10.65
N GLN A 358 -4.58 -19.18 10.41
CA GLN A 358 -4.03 -17.90 9.93
C GLN A 358 -2.90 -17.39 10.83
N GLN A 359 -3.02 -17.56 12.14
CA GLN A 359 -2.04 -17.12 13.14
C GLN A 359 -0.64 -17.70 12.89
N TYR A 360 -0.54 -19.00 12.59
CA TYR A 360 0.76 -19.63 12.31
C TYR A 360 1.40 -19.11 11.03
N LEU A 361 0.60 -18.87 9.99
CA LEU A 361 1.10 -18.32 8.74
C LEU A 361 1.59 -16.88 8.91
N VAL A 362 0.84 -16.05 9.66
CA VAL A 362 1.24 -14.67 9.96
C VAL A 362 2.50 -14.67 10.82
N SER A 363 2.57 -15.47 11.90
CA SER A 363 3.75 -15.53 12.76
C SER A 363 5.00 -15.99 12.01
N LEU A 364 4.86 -16.99 11.12
CA LEU A 364 5.98 -17.45 10.30
C LEU A 364 6.36 -16.39 9.26
N GLY A 365 5.39 -15.67 8.67
CA GLY A 365 5.64 -14.55 7.78
C GLY A 365 6.40 -13.40 8.46
N LEU A 366 6.02 -13.04 9.70
CA LEU A 366 6.74 -12.05 10.52
C LEU A 366 8.19 -12.49 10.80
N LEU A 367 8.38 -13.76 11.12
CA LEU A 367 9.71 -14.33 11.39
C LEU A 367 10.59 -14.31 10.13
N ILE A 368 10.05 -14.73 8.98
CA ILE A 368 10.79 -14.69 7.70
C ILE A 368 11.11 -13.25 7.30
N PHE A 369 10.20 -12.30 7.56
CA PHE A 369 10.46 -10.89 7.32
C PHE A 369 11.58 -10.34 8.23
N PHE A 370 11.63 -10.76 9.49
CA PHE A 370 12.76 -10.47 10.38
C PHE A 370 14.07 -11.00 9.78
N PHE A 371 14.11 -12.24 9.31
CA PHE A 371 15.32 -12.81 8.68
C PHE A 371 15.72 -12.07 7.40
N PHE A 372 14.75 -11.62 6.59
CA PHE A 372 15.04 -10.73 5.45
C PHE A 372 15.75 -9.46 5.91
N CYS A 373 15.23 -8.80 6.94
CA CYS A 373 15.81 -7.57 7.48
C CYS A 373 17.19 -7.83 8.13
N PHE A 374 17.34 -8.90 8.91
CA PHE A 374 18.59 -9.28 9.53
C PHE A 374 19.68 -9.60 8.49
N TRP A 375 19.31 -10.29 7.41
CA TRP A 375 20.25 -10.54 6.30
C TRP A 375 20.61 -9.25 5.57
N GLY A 376 19.62 -8.38 5.32
CA GLY A 376 19.84 -7.05 4.76
C GLY A 376 20.84 -6.24 5.59
N HIS A 377 20.67 -6.20 6.92
CA HIS A 377 21.63 -5.56 7.82
C HIS A 377 23.08 -6.03 7.61
N ASN A 378 23.30 -7.33 7.41
CA ASN A 378 24.66 -7.91 7.32
C ASN A 378 25.32 -7.83 5.93
N VAL A 379 24.53 -7.55 4.88
CA VAL A 379 25.02 -7.59 3.49
C VAL A 379 25.42 -6.21 2.97
N LEU A 380 24.88 -5.13 3.55
CA LEU A 380 25.09 -3.78 3.05
C LEU A 380 26.54 -3.31 3.27
N THR A 381 27.18 -2.86 2.20
CA THR A 381 28.52 -2.27 2.18
C THR A 381 28.56 -1.12 1.18
N PRO A 382 29.56 -0.22 1.18
CA PRO A 382 29.67 0.83 0.16
C PRO A 382 29.70 0.33 -1.30
N ASP A 383 29.99 -0.97 -1.52
CA ASP A 383 30.17 -1.58 -2.84
C ASP A 383 29.42 -2.93 -2.97
N THR A 384 28.23 -3.07 -2.36
CA THR A 384 27.44 -4.30 -2.38
C THR A 384 27.10 -4.75 -3.80
N PRO A 385 27.45 -5.98 -4.22
CA PRO A 385 27.14 -6.49 -5.55
C PRO A 385 25.65 -6.82 -5.71
N LYS A 386 25.13 -6.77 -6.94
CA LYS A 386 23.72 -7.06 -7.25
C LYS A 386 23.28 -8.45 -6.77
N SER A 387 24.13 -9.44 -6.85
CA SER A 387 23.85 -10.82 -6.44
C SER A 387 23.57 -10.97 -4.95
N ALA A 388 24.11 -10.07 -4.12
CA ALA A 388 23.92 -10.11 -2.67
C ALA A 388 22.46 -9.80 -2.23
N PHE A 389 21.68 -9.10 -3.06
CA PHE A 389 20.28 -8.81 -2.79
C PHE A 389 19.32 -9.95 -3.16
N PHE A 390 19.77 -10.93 -3.95
CA PHE A 390 18.88 -11.94 -4.53
C PHE A 390 18.14 -12.75 -3.45
N TRP A 391 18.87 -13.37 -2.55
CA TRP A 391 18.28 -14.21 -1.50
C TRP A 391 17.46 -13.43 -0.45
N PRO A 392 17.94 -12.28 0.07
CA PRO A 392 17.11 -11.45 0.92
C PRO A 392 15.77 -11.06 0.27
N LEU A 393 15.76 -10.70 -1.01
CA LEU A 393 14.56 -10.32 -1.71
C LEU A 393 13.60 -11.50 -1.95
N ILE A 394 14.10 -12.71 -2.14
CA ILE A 394 13.27 -13.93 -2.15
C ILE A 394 12.60 -14.11 -0.78
N LEU A 395 13.35 -14.01 0.33
CA LEU A 395 12.77 -14.09 1.68
C LEU A 395 11.68 -13.03 1.90
N ARG A 396 11.93 -11.78 1.44
CA ARG A 396 10.92 -10.72 1.46
C ARG A 396 9.64 -11.13 0.71
N GLY A 397 9.80 -11.70 -0.48
CA GLY A 397 8.67 -12.18 -1.29
C GLY A 397 7.85 -13.26 -0.59
N VAL A 398 8.51 -14.25 0.02
CA VAL A 398 7.85 -15.30 0.82
C VAL A 398 7.10 -14.68 1.99
N ALA A 399 7.77 -13.82 2.76
CA ALA A 399 7.18 -13.15 3.92
C ALA A 399 5.92 -12.35 3.55
N MET A 400 5.97 -11.54 2.48
CA MET A 400 4.84 -10.74 2.04
C MET A 400 3.65 -11.59 1.61
N GLY A 401 3.87 -12.70 0.91
CA GLY A 401 2.81 -13.66 0.58
C GLY A 401 2.17 -14.29 1.83
N MET A 402 2.98 -14.63 2.84
CA MET A 402 2.51 -15.22 4.10
C MET A 402 1.83 -14.21 5.03
N LEU A 403 2.07 -12.92 4.87
CA LEU A 403 1.43 -11.87 5.67
C LEU A 403 0.15 -11.37 5.01
N PHE A 404 0.19 -11.00 3.73
CA PHE A 404 -0.89 -10.29 3.06
C PHE A 404 -2.21 -11.10 3.05
N ILE A 405 -2.16 -12.36 2.59
CA ILE A 405 -3.37 -13.17 2.40
C ILE A 405 -4.02 -13.56 3.74
N PRO A 406 -3.30 -14.08 4.74
CA PRO A 406 -3.95 -14.44 6.01
C PRO A 406 -4.51 -13.22 6.74
N ILE A 407 -3.82 -12.07 6.72
CA ILE A 407 -4.29 -10.83 7.37
C ILE A 407 -5.58 -10.33 6.69
N THR A 408 -5.60 -10.21 5.37
CA THR A 408 -6.78 -9.74 4.63
C THR A 408 -7.94 -10.72 4.73
N THR A 409 -7.68 -12.03 4.66
CA THR A 409 -8.70 -13.06 4.84
C THR A 409 -9.28 -13.03 6.26
N LEU A 410 -8.44 -12.90 7.30
CA LEU A 410 -8.89 -12.79 8.69
C LEU A 410 -9.81 -11.59 8.87
N SER A 411 -9.39 -10.44 8.38
CA SER A 411 -10.13 -9.17 8.52
C SER A 411 -11.56 -9.26 7.99
N LEU A 412 -11.73 -9.93 6.83
CA LEU A 412 -13.00 -9.98 6.12
C LEU A 412 -13.80 -11.28 6.35
N SER A 413 -13.24 -12.27 7.06
CA SER A 413 -13.78 -13.64 7.17
C SER A 413 -15.17 -13.72 7.80
N THR A 414 -15.44 -12.88 8.78
CA THR A 414 -16.70 -12.88 9.55
C THR A 414 -17.69 -11.81 9.10
N LEU A 415 -17.30 -10.98 8.15
CA LEU A 415 -18.10 -9.89 7.65
C LEU A 415 -19.05 -10.33 6.53
N LYS A 416 -20.24 -9.72 6.47
CA LYS A 416 -21.28 -10.01 5.47
C LYS A 416 -21.85 -8.73 4.88
N GLY A 417 -22.26 -8.80 3.61
CA GLY A 417 -22.91 -7.69 2.91
C GLY A 417 -22.14 -6.38 3.05
N ARG A 418 -22.80 -5.32 3.48
CA ARG A 418 -22.25 -3.96 3.66
C ARG A 418 -20.93 -3.94 4.45
N GLN A 419 -20.83 -4.77 5.50
CA GLN A 419 -19.64 -4.80 6.37
C GLN A 419 -18.35 -5.20 5.64
N ILE A 420 -18.42 -5.92 4.52
CA ILE A 420 -17.23 -6.29 3.73
C ILE A 420 -16.55 -5.05 3.17
N GLY A 421 -17.32 -4.12 2.60
CA GLY A 421 -16.79 -2.84 2.12
C GLY A 421 -16.23 -1.97 3.23
N GLU A 422 -16.95 -1.88 4.38
CA GLU A 422 -16.48 -1.15 5.55
C GLU A 422 -15.16 -1.75 6.09
N GLY A 423 -15.06 -3.07 6.19
CA GLY A 423 -13.85 -3.76 6.63
C GLY A 423 -12.68 -3.59 5.66
N ALA A 424 -12.94 -3.63 4.35
CA ALA A 424 -11.92 -3.38 3.33
C ALA A 424 -11.40 -1.93 3.40
N ALA A 425 -12.28 -0.96 3.64
CA ALA A 425 -11.92 0.45 3.83
C ALA A 425 -11.03 0.64 5.07
N PHE A 426 -11.38 0.05 6.21
CA PHE A 426 -10.55 0.11 7.42
C PHE A 426 -9.18 -0.53 7.23
N THR A 427 -9.13 -1.73 6.67
CA THR A 427 -7.84 -2.42 6.45
C THR A 427 -6.99 -1.71 5.41
N GLY A 428 -7.60 -1.14 4.37
CA GLY A 428 -6.95 -0.32 3.36
C GLY A 428 -6.35 0.97 3.94
N MET A 429 -7.15 1.73 4.70
CA MET A 429 -6.72 2.95 5.39
C MET A 429 -5.55 2.66 6.34
N MET A 430 -5.67 1.64 7.19
CA MET A 430 -4.60 1.30 8.14
C MET A 430 -3.33 0.80 7.45
N ARG A 431 -3.45 0.10 6.33
CA ARG A 431 -2.26 -0.28 5.53
C ARG A 431 -1.60 0.95 4.93
N GLN A 432 -2.37 1.91 4.41
CA GLN A 432 -1.83 3.16 3.87
C GLN A 432 -1.16 4.01 4.94
N LEU A 433 -1.84 4.25 6.07
CA LEU A 433 -1.26 4.97 7.21
C LEU A 433 -0.02 4.25 7.76
N GLY A 434 -0.08 2.93 7.89
CA GLY A 434 1.08 2.14 8.31
C GLY A 434 2.28 2.35 7.39
N GLY A 435 2.05 2.45 6.08
CA GLY A 435 3.07 2.79 5.09
C GLY A 435 3.66 4.18 5.30
N SER A 436 2.84 5.20 5.45
CA SER A 436 3.28 6.58 5.69
C SER A 436 4.04 6.71 7.01
N PHE A 437 3.55 6.09 8.10
CA PHE A 437 4.30 6.00 9.35
C PHE A 437 5.64 5.26 9.18
N GLY A 438 5.65 4.18 8.40
CA GLY A 438 6.87 3.42 8.12
C GLY A 438 7.93 4.27 7.46
N VAL A 439 7.58 4.95 6.38
CA VAL A 439 8.51 5.85 5.65
C VAL A 439 8.97 6.99 6.56
N ALA A 440 8.05 7.67 7.26
CA ALA A 440 8.36 8.80 8.15
C ALA A 440 9.31 8.42 9.30
N ILE A 441 9.02 7.31 10.00
CA ILE A 441 9.85 6.86 11.12
C ILE A 441 11.23 6.40 10.61
N ILE A 442 11.28 5.65 9.51
CA ILE A 442 12.53 5.15 8.95
C ILE A 442 13.41 6.27 8.43
N SER A 443 12.86 7.24 7.69
CA SER A 443 13.62 8.39 7.19
C SER A 443 14.19 9.22 8.33
N THR A 444 13.41 9.46 9.38
CA THR A 444 13.85 10.17 10.59
C THR A 444 14.93 9.42 11.33
N PHE A 445 14.75 8.11 11.52
CA PHE A 445 15.72 7.25 12.17
C PHE A 445 17.06 7.26 11.40
N MET A 446 17.01 7.09 10.07
CA MET A 446 18.20 7.11 9.22
C MET A 446 18.92 8.45 9.26
N ALA A 447 18.21 9.58 9.20
CA ALA A 447 18.82 10.90 9.29
C ALA A 447 19.57 11.08 10.61
N ARG A 448 18.95 10.72 11.75
CA ARG A 448 19.57 10.81 13.08
C ARG A 448 20.76 9.86 13.23
N GLN A 449 20.61 8.60 12.79
CA GLN A 449 21.70 7.62 12.88
C GLN A 449 22.88 7.98 11.97
N THR A 450 22.64 8.54 10.80
CA THR A 450 23.72 9.02 9.94
C THR A 450 24.54 10.10 10.64
N MET A 451 23.91 11.03 11.37
CA MET A 451 24.62 12.05 12.15
C MET A 451 25.40 11.44 13.31
N THR A 452 24.81 10.47 14.03
CA THR A 452 25.45 9.77 15.13
C THR A 452 26.69 9.01 14.65
N HIS A 453 26.53 8.16 13.62
CA HIS A 453 27.65 7.40 13.06
C HIS A 453 28.73 8.30 12.44
N ARG A 454 28.33 9.41 11.80
CA ARG A 454 29.29 10.38 11.28
C ARG A 454 30.14 10.97 12.43
N ASN A 455 29.50 11.40 13.51
CA ASN A 455 30.22 11.94 14.67
C ASN A 455 31.16 10.91 15.29
N ASP A 456 30.72 9.65 15.44
CA ASP A 456 31.54 8.56 15.95
C ASP A 456 32.74 8.24 15.04
N LEU A 457 32.55 8.29 13.71
CA LEU A 457 33.63 8.07 12.74
C LEU A 457 34.62 9.25 12.77
N VAL A 458 34.14 10.49 12.78
CA VAL A 458 34.99 11.69 12.81
C VAL A 458 35.79 11.74 14.11
N SER A 459 35.21 11.37 15.27
CA SER A 459 35.93 11.36 16.55
C SER A 459 37.13 10.41 16.57
N LYS A 460 37.16 9.39 15.70
CA LYS A 460 38.26 8.44 15.54
C LYS A 460 39.31 8.88 14.52
N LEU A 461 39.08 9.98 13.78
CA LEU A 461 40.00 10.54 12.81
C LEU A 461 40.93 11.57 13.51
N ASP A 462 41.84 11.05 14.34
CA ASP A 462 42.86 11.89 14.97
C ASP A 462 43.93 12.27 13.94
N VAL A 463 44.19 13.56 13.84
CA VAL A 463 45.22 14.12 12.93
C VAL A 463 46.62 13.62 13.32
N THR A 464 46.85 13.24 14.56
CA THR A 464 48.12 12.67 15.05
C THR A 464 48.30 11.17 14.63
N ASN A 465 47.23 10.50 14.18
CA ASN A 465 47.29 9.11 13.79
C ASN A 465 48.03 8.95 12.42
N PRO A 466 49.16 8.23 12.36
CA PRO A 466 49.94 8.06 11.14
C PRO A 466 49.15 7.46 9.97
N ALA A 467 48.16 6.58 10.26
CA ALA A 467 47.31 5.98 9.24
C ALA A 467 46.38 7.03 8.59
N VAL A 468 45.86 7.98 9.37
CA VAL A 468 45.05 9.10 8.87
C VAL A 468 45.89 10.02 8.02
N GLN A 469 47.10 10.40 8.48
CA GLN A 469 48.02 11.26 7.74
C GLN A 469 48.45 10.62 6.41
N SER A 470 48.82 9.33 6.41
CA SER A 470 49.21 8.62 5.19
C SER A 470 48.02 8.53 4.19
N ARG A 471 46.81 8.35 4.68
CA ARG A 471 45.60 8.32 3.83
C ARG A 471 45.31 9.70 3.22
N ILE A 472 45.41 10.78 4.00
CA ILE A 472 45.25 12.16 3.50
C ILE A 472 46.32 12.46 2.45
N SER A 473 47.59 12.13 2.72
CA SER A 473 48.70 12.37 1.80
C SER A 473 48.51 11.60 0.48
N ALA A 474 48.06 10.33 0.55
CA ALA A 474 47.77 9.54 -0.65
C ALA A 474 46.60 10.16 -1.47
N MET A 475 45.56 10.65 -0.79
CA MET A 475 44.45 11.36 -1.44
C MET A 475 44.91 12.67 -2.08
N GLN A 476 45.77 13.45 -1.38
CA GLN A 476 46.35 14.68 -1.94
C GLN A 476 47.16 14.40 -3.22
N GLN A 477 48.02 13.37 -3.21
CA GLN A 477 48.79 12.98 -4.39
C GLN A 477 47.89 12.55 -5.56
N SER A 478 46.88 11.73 -5.28
CA SER A 478 45.97 11.23 -6.33
C SER A 478 45.06 12.30 -6.94
N LEU A 479 44.72 13.35 -6.16
CA LEU A 479 43.85 14.41 -6.58
C LEU A 479 44.60 15.64 -7.14
N ALA A 480 45.90 15.83 -6.79
CA ALA A 480 46.71 16.97 -7.24
C ALA A 480 46.78 17.10 -8.77
N ALA A 481 46.76 15.99 -9.48
CA ALA A 481 46.76 15.98 -10.95
C ALA A 481 45.39 16.29 -11.59
N LYS A 482 44.30 16.25 -10.81
CA LYS A 482 42.92 16.35 -11.33
C LYS A 482 42.18 17.60 -10.84
N VAL A 483 42.53 18.12 -9.65
CA VAL A 483 41.80 19.20 -8.98
C VAL A 483 42.81 20.15 -8.34
N GLN A 484 42.74 21.46 -8.68
CA GLN A 484 43.60 22.52 -8.12
C GLN A 484 43.07 23.07 -6.78
N ASP A 485 42.33 22.29 -5.99
CA ASP A 485 41.80 22.70 -4.68
C ASP A 485 42.66 22.07 -3.57
N PRO A 486 43.36 22.87 -2.73
CA PRO A 486 44.14 22.36 -1.60
C PRO A 486 43.34 21.55 -0.60
N HIS A 487 42.01 21.76 -0.54
CA HIS A 487 41.10 21.07 0.36
C HIS A 487 40.44 19.83 -0.27
N ALA A 488 40.76 19.49 -1.51
CA ALA A 488 40.12 18.38 -2.22
C ALA A 488 40.24 17.02 -1.48
N ALA A 489 41.39 16.75 -0.86
CA ALA A 489 41.61 15.53 -0.08
C ALA A 489 40.71 15.45 1.19
N TYR A 490 40.55 16.59 1.88
CA TYR A 490 39.66 16.66 3.06
C TYR A 490 38.19 16.49 2.66
N LYS A 491 37.75 17.10 1.56
CA LYS A 491 36.42 16.93 0.99
C LYS A 491 36.16 15.46 0.59
N ALA A 492 37.16 14.80 -0.02
CA ALA A 492 37.06 13.39 -0.38
C ALA A 492 36.99 12.47 0.86
N LEU A 493 37.75 12.80 1.92
CA LEU A 493 37.67 12.08 3.19
C LEU A 493 36.30 12.26 3.85
N GLU A 494 35.81 13.50 3.93
CA GLU A 494 34.48 13.84 4.46
C GLU A 494 33.37 13.12 3.69
N TYR A 495 33.43 13.09 2.37
CA TYR A 495 32.49 12.31 1.54
C TYR A 495 32.55 10.81 1.88
N GLY A 496 33.77 10.25 2.04
CA GLY A 496 33.95 8.85 2.43
C GLY A 496 33.36 8.52 3.80
N VAL A 497 33.59 9.40 4.79
CA VAL A 497 33.01 9.26 6.15
C VAL A 497 31.50 9.34 6.12
N THR A 498 30.95 10.34 5.43
CA THR A 498 29.50 10.53 5.30
C THR A 498 28.84 9.33 4.59
N LYS A 499 29.46 8.84 3.50
CA LYS A 499 29.02 7.63 2.79
C LYS A 499 28.99 6.42 3.72
N GLN A 500 30.06 6.21 4.51
CA GLN A 500 30.14 5.09 5.46
C GLN A 500 29.12 5.22 6.59
N ALA A 501 28.94 6.41 7.15
CA ALA A 501 27.93 6.69 8.17
C ALA A 501 26.50 6.40 7.64
N ALA A 502 26.22 6.79 6.39
CA ALA A 502 24.96 6.48 5.76
C ALA A 502 24.75 4.97 5.59
N VAL A 503 25.76 4.20 5.15
CA VAL A 503 25.66 2.74 5.05
C VAL A 503 25.32 2.11 6.41
N LEU A 504 25.99 2.51 7.49
CA LEU A 504 25.69 2.03 8.84
C LEU A 504 24.25 2.35 9.25
N SER A 505 23.77 3.55 8.93
CA SER A 505 22.39 3.96 9.18
C SER A 505 21.35 3.13 8.41
N TYR A 506 21.65 2.73 7.16
CA TYR A 506 20.81 1.79 6.41
C TYR A 506 20.78 0.39 7.06
N MET A 507 21.95 -0.11 7.53
CA MET A 507 22.04 -1.38 8.25
C MET A 507 21.18 -1.37 9.51
N ASP A 508 21.27 -0.31 10.31
CA ASP A 508 20.47 -0.13 11.53
C ASP A 508 18.97 -0.03 11.23
N ALA A 509 18.58 0.67 10.15
CA ALA A 509 17.19 0.79 9.73
C ALA A 509 16.58 -0.59 9.37
N PHE A 510 17.32 -1.44 8.66
CA PHE A 510 16.90 -2.82 8.41
C PHE A 510 16.70 -3.60 9.71
N LEU A 511 17.66 -3.54 10.63
CA LEU A 511 17.57 -4.22 11.92
C LEU A 511 16.37 -3.72 12.74
N TYR A 512 16.16 -2.40 12.78
CA TYR A 512 15.04 -1.77 13.48
C TYR A 512 13.68 -2.27 12.97
N ILE A 513 13.48 -2.30 11.64
CA ILE A 513 12.25 -2.84 11.04
C ILE A 513 12.09 -4.32 11.42
N GLY A 514 13.16 -5.10 11.29
CA GLY A 514 13.12 -6.52 11.62
C GLY A 514 12.71 -6.78 13.08
N LEU A 515 13.27 -6.04 14.02
CA LEU A 515 12.94 -6.15 15.45
C LEU A 515 11.47 -5.78 15.74
N LEU A 516 10.93 -4.75 15.07
CA LEU A 516 9.50 -4.41 15.19
C LEU A 516 8.61 -5.59 14.76
N PHE A 517 8.95 -6.27 13.68
CA PHE A 517 8.20 -7.44 13.20
C PHE A 517 8.33 -8.62 14.17
N LEU A 518 9.51 -8.84 14.74
CA LEU A 518 9.74 -9.89 15.74
C LEU A 518 8.89 -9.67 17.01
N ILE A 519 8.81 -8.43 17.48
CA ILE A 519 7.99 -8.04 18.65
C ILE A 519 6.51 -8.28 18.40
N CYS A 520 6.04 -8.23 17.15
CA CYS A 520 4.64 -8.49 16.82
C CYS A 520 4.24 -9.97 16.89
N ILE A 521 5.20 -10.92 16.86
CA ILE A 521 4.89 -12.37 16.86
C ILE A 521 4.09 -12.82 18.09
N PRO A 522 4.49 -12.50 19.35
CA PRO A 522 3.71 -12.87 20.52
C PRO A 522 2.26 -12.36 20.46
N PHE A 523 2.06 -11.11 20.02
CA PHE A 523 0.70 -10.53 19.90
C PHE A 523 -0.19 -11.34 18.96
N VAL A 524 0.36 -11.81 17.84
CA VAL A 524 -0.40 -12.63 16.87
C VAL A 524 -0.75 -14.00 17.44
N LEU A 525 0.17 -14.64 18.19
CA LEU A 525 -0.04 -15.96 18.76
C LEU A 525 -1.08 -15.95 19.89
N PHE A 526 -1.12 -14.88 20.71
CA PHE A 526 -2.10 -14.73 21.80
C PHE A 526 -3.50 -14.34 21.32
N VAL A 527 -3.65 -13.87 20.11
CA VAL A 527 -4.94 -13.52 19.53
C VAL A 527 -5.72 -14.79 19.19
N ARG A 528 -6.72 -15.12 19.99
CA ARG A 528 -7.70 -16.18 19.68
C ARG A 528 -8.72 -15.69 18.67
N GLY A 529 -8.53 -15.99 17.39
CA GLY A 529 -9.58 -15.82 16.39
C GLY A 529 -10.82 -16.66 16.80
N LYS A 530 -12.00 -16.03 16.89
CA LYS A 530 -13.24 -16.78 17.09
C LYS A 530 -13.43 -17.74 15.90
N LYS A 531 -13.40 -19.03 16.19
CA LYS A 531 -13.77 -20.06 15.21
C LYS A 531 -15.19 -19.74 14.70
N ASN A 532 -15.34 -19.58 13.40
CA ASN A 532 -16.65 -19.72 12.79
C ASN A 532 -17.13 -21.14 13.13
N LYS A 533 -18.16 -21.28 13.97
CA LYS A 533 -18.90 -22.54 14.07
C LYS A 533 -19.44 -22.78 12.67
N GLN A 534 -18.83 -23.71 11.94
CA GLN A 534 -19.45 -24.27 10.75
C GLN A 534 -20.83 -24.78 11.22
N ILE A 535 -21.87 -24.16 10.68
CA ILE A 535 -23.21 -24.71 10.74
C ILE A 535 -23.10 -26.03 9.94
N LYS A 536 -22.91 -27.13 10.66
CA LYS A 536 -23.24 -28.45 10.11
C LYS A 536 -24.70 -28.37 9.72
N MET A 537 -24.98 -28.23 8.44
CA MET A 537 -26.29 -28.60 7.93
C MET A 537 -26.41 -30.10 8.21
N GLU A 538 -27.18 -30.45 9.22
CA GLU A 538 -27.73 -31.78 9.37
C GLU A 538 -28.58 -32.02 8.12
N MET A 539 -28.11 -32.92 7.28
CA MET A 539 -28.95 -33.55 6.27
C MET A 539 -29.87 -34.52 7.02
N HIS A 540 -31.12 -34.13 7.12
CA HIS A 540 -32.23 -35.04 7.32
C HIS A 540 -33.09 -35.07 6.07
#